data_7bbef186d96db6a559417d0b397fa2e0
#
_entry.id   7bbef186d96db6a559417d0b397fa2e0
#
_cell.length_a   1.000
_cell.length_b   1.000
_cell.length_c   1.000
_cell.angle_alpha   90.00
_cell.angle_beta   90.00
_cell.angle_gamma   90.00
#
_symmetry.space_group_name_H-M   'P 1'
#
loop_
_entity.id
_entity.type
_entity.pdbx_description
1 polymer ?
#
loop_
_entity_poly.entity_id
_entity_poly.type
_entity_poly.pdbx_seq_one_letter_code
_entity_poly.pdbx_strand_id
1 'polypeptide(L)'
;MIDVVAYLPARRKQTPSGWISFNAPCCDDKRQRGGLKVNDRGWSYHCFNCQFTASFILGRSVGFKARKLLGLLNVPERDIDLLNLESLRHRSIEGLLDERQQLFNALSDIKFEEKEDFPPHVELLTPEHTVYWKYIRERGVPEDYPVMVQMENDGVHWTRQHVIIPFTYNDTLVGWCARMLSGQGPKYINHSQPGYVFGTDLQKPDWQHVLVMEGIFDALCIGGLALMHNTVSDAQARLIRSLGKEITVVPDQDAAGMELVARAIELGWAVSMPDWPDNIKDVNDAVVKMGRLATMITIFQARETIKLKIELRKRQIAKLVS
;
A
#
# COMPACT_ATOMS: atom_id res chain seq x y z
N MET A 1 27.95 0.06 -15.38
CA MET A 1 27.98 1.51 -15.76
C MET A 1 29.11 1.73 -16.76
N ILE A 2 28.87 2.44 -17.85
CA ILE A 2 29.90 2.74 -18.86
C ILE A 2 30.99 3.61 -18.23
N ASP A 3 32.24 3.20 -18.37
CA ASP A 3 33.39 4.07 -18.01
C ASP A 3 33.60 5.12 -19.12
N VAL A 4 33.02 6.29 -18.96
CA VAL A 4 33.16 7.40 -19.91
C VAL A 4 34.65 7.83 -20.08
N VAL A 5 35.47 7.56 -19.09
CA VAL A 5 36.91 7.92 -19.14
C VAL A 5 37.67 7.09 -20.18
N ALA A 6 37.19 5.86 -20.45
CA ALA A 6 37.79 4.99 -21.50
C ALA A 6 37.64 5.57 -22.91
N TYR A 7 36.66 6.42 -23.16
CA TYR A 7 36.39 7.03 -24.47
C TYR A 7 37.06 8.39 -24.64
N LEU A 8 37.77 8.91 -23.62
CA LEU A 8 38.46 10.18 -23.72
C LEU A 8 39.73 10.03 -24.59
N PRO A 9 40.15 11.13 -25.29
CA PRO A 9 41.35 11.14 -26.07
C PRO A 9 42.59 10.70 -25.24
N ALA A 10 43.53 10.00 -25.86
CA ALA A 10 44.73 9.50 -25.19
C ALA A 10 45.57 10.65 -24.61
N ARG A 11 45.61 11.80 -25.30
CA ARG A 11 46.31 13.01 -24.85
C ARG A 11 45.43 13.79 -23.85
N ARG A 12 45.54 13.45 -22.58
CA ARG A 12 44.77 14.05 -21.47
C ARG A 12 45.64 14.30 -20.25
N LYS A 13 45.27 15.24 -19.39
CA LYS A 13 45.93 15.58 -18.13
C LYS A 13 44.89 15.57 -17.00
N GLN A 14 45.27 15.03 -15.85
CA GLN A 14 44.46 15.14 -14.64
C GLN A 14 44.94 16.31 -13.80
N THR A 15 44.00 17.14 -13.34
CA THR A 15 44.29 18.29 -12.47
C THR A 15 44.18 17.87 -11.00
N PRO A 16 44.84 18.59 -10.06
CA PRO A 16 44.70 18.31 -8.63
C PRO A 16 43.25 18.42 -8.12
N SER A 17 42.39 19.19 -8.80
CA SER A 17 40.95 19.34 -8.48
C SER A 17 40.08 18.23 -9.03
N GLY A 18 40.66 17.17 -9.61
CA GLY A 18 39.96 15.98 -10.11
C GLY A 18 39.34 16.13 -11.52
N TRP A 19 39.67 17.21 -12.24
CA TRP A 19 39.29 17.36 -13.64
C TRP A 19 40.25 16.63 -14.58
N ILE A 20 39.71 16.01 -15.62
CA ILE A 20 40.47 15.43 -16.72
C ILE A 20 40.40 16.40 -17.91
N SER A 21 41.48 17.05 -18.24
CA SER A 21 41.54 18.01 -19.35
C SER A 21 42.07 17.34 -20.63
N PHE A 22 41.38 17.60 -21.75
CA PHE A 22 41.69 17.06 -23.08
C PHE A 22 41.20 18.03 -24.17
N ASN A 23 41.58 17.80 -25.42
CA ASN A 23 41.09 18.59 -26.53
C ASN A 23 39.58 18.40 -26.66
N ALA A 24 38.83 19.49 -26.55
CA ALA A 24 37.37 19.44 -26.53
C ALA A 24 36.79 18.91 -27.88
N PRO A 25 35.97 17.87 -27.87
CA PRO A 25 35.40 17.31 -29.11
C PRO A 25 34.24 18.16 -29.68
N CYS A 26 33.79 19.14 -28.92
CA CYS A 26 32.63 19.99 -29.31
C CYS A 26 33.02 21.22 -30.13
N CYS A 27 34.33 21.47 -30.35
CA CYS A 27 34.85 22.59 -31.13
C CYS A 27 36.31 22.32 -31.55
N ASP A 28 36.90 23.16 -32.43
CA ASP A 28 38.35 23.06 -32.81
C ASP A 28 39.25 23.54 -31.65
N ASP A 29 39.41 22.68 -30.64
CA ASP A 29 40.27 22.94 -29.48
C ASP A 29 41.56 22.14 -29.58
N LYS A 30 42.68 22.86 -29.63
CA LYS A 30 44.03 22.28 -29.65
C LYS A 30 44.83 22.53 -28.35
N ARG A 31 44.15 23.14 -27.35
CA ARG A 31 44.80 23.59 -26.09
C ARG A 31 44.30 22.85 -24.84
N GLN A 32 43.61 21.72 -25.03
CA GLN A 32 43.05 20.88 -23.93
C GLN A 32 42.11 21.66 -22.98
N ARG A 33 41.19 22.43 -23.55
CA ARG A 33 40.19 23.23 -22.82
C ARG A 33 38.88 22.50 -22.55
N GLY A 34 38.73 21.27 -23.01
CA GLY A 34 37.68 20.38 -22.58
C GLY A 34 38.04 19.78 -21.23
N GLY A 35 37.15 19.84 -20.25
CA GLY A 35 37.27 19.25 -18.94
C GLY A 35 36.14 18.32 -18.60
N LEU A 36 36.47 17.10 -18.14
CA LEU A 36 35.51 16.15 -17.59
C LEU A 36 35.83 15.91 -16.11
N LYS A 37 34.83 15.90 -15.27
CA LYS A 37 34.92 15.50 -13.86
C LYS A 37 33.95 14.37 -13.59
N VAL A 38 34.45 13.28 -13.04
CA VAL A 38 33.65 12.09 -12.67
C VAL A 38 33.49 12.03 -11.15
N ASN A 39 32.34 11.62 -10.68
CA ASN A 39 32.05 11.32 -9.28
C ASN A 39 31.22 10.04 -9.18
N ASP A 40 30.91 9.61 -7.96
CA ASP A 40 30.18 8.37 -7.69
C ASP A 40 28.75 8.33 -8.27
N ARG A 41 28.18 9.50 -8.60
CA ARG A 41 26.81 9.64 -9.12
C ARG A 41 26.76 10.02 -10.61
N GLY A 42 27.91 10.17 -11.29
CA GLY A 42 27.91 10.51 -12.69
C GLY A 42 29.09 11.36 -13.12
N TRP A 43 28.92 12.24 -14.08
CA TRP A 43 29.98 13.09 -14.61
C TRP A 43 29.46 14.45 -15.07
N SER A 44 30.34 15.43 -15.09
CA SER A 44 30.10 16.75 -15.65
C SER A 44 31.22 17.12 -16.62
N TYR A 45 30.87 17.76 -17.71
CA TYR A 45 31.75 18.23 -18.74
C TYR A 45 31.58 19.73 -18.97
N HIS A 46 32.71 20.44 -19.16
CA HIS A 46 32.75 21.84 -19.53
C HIS A 46 33.84 22.08 -20.58
N CYS A 47 33.52 22.77 -21.66
CA CYS A 47 34.48 23.28 -22.62
C CYS A 47 34.73 24.75 -22.37
N PHE A 48 35.94 25.11 -21.92
CA PHE A 48 36.33 26.48 -21.67
C PHE A 48 36.63 27.28 -22.97
N ASN A 49 36.51 26.64 -24.14
CA ASN A 49 36.65 27.31 -25.44
C ASN A 49 35.28 27.78 -25.99
N CYS A 50 34.32 26.87 -26.14
CA CYS A 50 33.01 27.18 -26.72
C CYS A 50 31.89 27.25 -25.69
N GLN A 51 32.19 27.12 -24.41
CA GLN A 51 31.22 27.14 -23.28
C GLN A 51 30.19 26.01 -23.31
N PHE A 52 30.37 24.97 -24.15
CA PHE A 52 29.49 23.83 -24.16
C PHE A 52 29.61 23.06 -22.83
N THR A 53 28.47 22.79 -22.22
CA THR A 53 28.38 22.00 -20.99
C THR A 53 27.47 20.80 -21.19
N ALA A 54 27.83 19.69 -20.57
CA ALA A 54 27.01 18.47 -20.51
C ALA A 54 27.21 17.79 -19.15
N SER A 55 26.18 17.08 -18.67
CA SER A 55 26.30 16.31 -17.44
C SER A 55 25.39 15.09 -17.50
N PHE A 56 25.76 14.07 -16.76
CA PHE A 56 24.96 12.90 -16.51
C PHE A 56 24.93 12.62 -15.02
N ILE A 57 23.77 12.30 -14.50
CA ILE A 57 23.55 11.92 -13.10
C ILE A 57 22.80 10.59 -13.09
N LEU A 58 23.32 9.62 -12.37
CA LEU A 58 22.71 8.32 -12.17
C LEU A 58 21.30 8.49 -11.55
N GLY A 59 20.33 7.72 -12.01
CA GLY A 59 18.92 7.88 -11.65
C GLY A 59 18.15 8.86 -12.56
N ARG A 60 18.82 9.53 -13.52
CA ARG A 60 18.18 10.40 -14.52
C ARG A 60 18.43 9.88 -15.93
N SER A 61 17.50 10.17 -16.84
CA SER A 61 17.69 9.86 -18.26
C SER A 61 18.88 10.62 -18.83
N VAL A 62 19.57 10.01 -19.81
CA VAL A 62 20.69 10.66 -20.53
C VAL A 62 20.14 11.79 -21.36
N GLY A 63 20.33 13.02 -20.91
CA GLY A 63 19.83 14.24 -21.55
C GLY A 63 20.48 14.51 -22.91
N PHE A 64 19.85 15.38 -23.73
CA PHE A 64 20.30 15.71 -25.09
C PHE A 64 21.77 16.15 -25.14
N LYS A 65 22.21 17.02 -24.24
CA LYS A 65 23.61 17.51 -24.21
C LYS A 65 24.59 16.40 -23.83
N ALA A 66 24.21 15.49 -22.93
CA ALA A 66 25.02 14.34 -22.55
C ALA A 66 25.14 13.37 -23.73
N ARG A 67 24.03 13.03 -24.40
CA ARG A 67 24.01 12.16 -25.58
C ARG A 67 24.88 12.77 -26.72
N LYS A 68 24.77 14.08 -26.95
CA LYS A 68 25.62 14.79 -27.92
C LYS A 68 27.10 14.67 -27.58
N LEU A 69 27.50 14.88 -26.33
CA LEU A 69 28.90 14.74 -25.92
C LEU A 69 29.41 13.31 -26.10
N LEU A 70 28.63 12.32 -25.66
CA LEU A 70 28.99 10.90 -25.80
C LEU A 70 29.16 10.51 -27.27
N GLY A 71 28.29 10.96 -28.17
CA GLY A 71 28.43 10.77 -29.61
C GLY A 71 29.71 11.42 -30.18
N LEU A 72 30.07 12.64 -29.75
CA LEU A 72 31.31 13.32 -30.12
C LEU A 72 32.58 12.61 -29.59
N LEU A 73 32.44 11.84 -28.53
CA LEU A 73 33.49 10.97 -27.97
C LEU A 73 33.51 9.59 -28.63
N ASN A 74 32.71 9.36 -29.67
CA ASN A 74 32.59 8.08 -30.37
C ASN A 74 32.09 6.92 -29.48
N VAL A 75 31.31 7.22 -28.45
CA VAL A 75 30.59 6.17 -27.67
C VAL A 75 29.52 5.57 -28.56
N PRO A 76 29.47 4.22 -28.72
CA PRO A 76 28.43 3.58 -29.50
C PRO A 76 27.03 3.89 -28.97
N GLU A 77 26.05 4.12 -29.87
CA GLU A 77 24.68 4.44 -29.47
C GLU A 77 24.05 3.36 -28.59
N ARG A 78 24.36 2.09 -28.87
CA ARG A 78 23.97 0.95 -28.01
C ARG A 78 24.43 1.13 -26.54
N ASP A 79 25.64 1.63 -26.34
CA ASP A 79 26.21 1.82 -25.01
C ASP A 79 25.56 3.01 -24.31
N ILE A 80 25.22 4.08 -25.07
CA ILE A 80 24.46 5.23 -24.56
C ILE A 80 23.06 4.78 -24.09
N ASP A 81 22.40 3.91 -24.88
CA ASP A 81 21.09 3.38 -24.50
C ASP A 81 21.17 2.44 -23.29
N LEU A 82 22.21 1.62 -23.19
CA LEU A 82 22.47 0.80 -21.99
C LEU A 82 22.69 1.68 -20.75
N LEU A 83 23.46 2.75 -20.86
CA LEU A 83 23.66 3.73 -19.78
C LEU A 83 22.32 4.33 -19.33
N ASN A 84 21.46 4.67 -20.30
CA ASN A 84 20.14 5.21 -20.01
C ASN A 84 19.26 4.20 -19.27
N LEU A 85 19.23 2.94 -19.72
CA LEU A 85 18.47 1.87 -19.07
C LEU A 85 18.97 1.55 -17.66
N GLU A 86 20.28 1.44 -17.48
CA GLU A 86 20.90 1.23 -16.16
C GLU A 86 20.57 2.37 -15.20
N SER A 87 20.62 3.62 -15.68
CA SER A 87 20.30 4.80 -14.88
C SER A 87 18.83 4.82 -14.45
N LEU A 88 17.90 4.49 -15.34
CA LEU A 88 16.48 4.41 -15.01
C LEU A 88 16.18 3.27 -14.03
N ARG A 89 16.86 2.13 -14.19
CA ARG A 89 16.77 1.00 -13.24
C ARG A 89 17.28 1.39 -11.84
N HIS A 90 18.36 2.15 -11.78
CA HIS A 90 18.90 2.65 -10.50
C HIS A 90 17.93 3.58 -9.80
N ARG A 91 17.25 4.47 -10.54
CA ARG A 91 16.16 5.31 -10.02
C ARG A 91 15.03 4.52 -9.41
N SER A 92 14.61 3.42 -10.08
CA SER A 92 13.53 2.56 -9.58
C SER A 92 13.93 1.86 -8.28
N ILE A 93 15.18 1.45 -8.14
CA ILE A 93 15.70 0.79 -6.93
C ILE A 93 15.84 1.81 -5.78
N GLU A 94 16.39 2.99 -6.02
CA GLU A 94 16.50 4.05 -4.99
C GLU A 94 15.11 4.49 -4.51
N GLY A 95 14.15 4.69 -5.42
CA GLY A 95 12.78 5.02 -5.07
C GLY A 95 12.12 3.96 -4.18
N LEU A 96 12.31 2.68 -4.49
CA LEU A 96 11.81 1.57 -3.67
C LEU A 96 12.50 1.47 -2.29
N LEU A 97 13.78 1.80 -2.22
CA LEU A 97 14.52 1.83 -0.94
C LEU A 97 14.10 3.01 -0.07
N ASP A 98 13.87 4.18 -0.66
CA ASP A 98 13.37 5.36 0.05
C ASP A 98 11.95 5.14 0.56
N GLU A 99 11.06 4.53 -0.24
CA GLU A 99 9.72 4.15 0.19
C GLU A 99 9.76 3.11 1.32
N ARG A 100 10.60 2.09 1.21
CA ARG A 100 10.78 1.10 2.28
C ARG A 100 11.31 1.73 3.57
N GLN A 101 12.26 2.64 3.48
CA GLN A 101 12.82 3.32 4.66
C GLN A 101 11.80 4.25 5.30
N GLN A 102 11.00 4.96 4.50
CA GLN A 102 9.90 5.79 5.00
C GLN A 102 8.81 4.92 5.64
N LEU A 103 8.47 3.78 5.05
CA LEU A 103 7.54 2.80 5.61
C LEU A 103 8.09 2.22 6.92
N PHE A 104 9.36 1.84 6.97
CA PHE A 104 9.99 1.32 8.18
C PHE A 104 10.03 2.35 9.32
N ASN A 105 10.35 3.61 9.02
CA ASN A 105 10.32 4.69 10.00
C ASN A 105 8.88 4.98 10.48
N ALA A 106 7.88 4.89 9.59
CA ALA A 106 6.48 5.04 9.95
C ALA A 106 5.95 3.89 10.81
N LEU A 107 6.50 2.68 10.67
CA LEU A 107 6.16 1.49 11.46
C LEU A 107 6.65 1.61 12.90
N SER A 108 7.84 2.17 13.13
CA SER A 108 8.44 2.29 14.46
C SER A 108 7.62 3.19 15.41
N ASP A 109 6.74 4.03 14.87
CA ASP A 109 5.94 4.98 15.62
C ASP A 109 4.49 4.50 15.88
N ILE A 110 4.06 3.40 15.25
CA ILE A 110 2.71 2.85 15.46
C ILE A 110 2.73 1.92 16.67
N LYS A 111 2.18 2.43 17.77
CA LYS A 111 2.04 1.68 19.03
C LYS A 111 0.59 1.75 19.48
N PHE A 112 0.09 0.64 19.95
CA PHE A 112 -1.19 0.56 20.64
C PHE A 112 -0.93 0.11 22.08
N GLU A 113 -1.70 0.67 23.00
CA GLU A 113 -1.64 0.27 24.39
C GLU A 113 -2.30 -1.09 24.57
N GLU A 114 -1.70 -1.95 25.39
CA GLU A 114 -2.34 -3.17 25.81
C GLU A 114 -3.62 -2.87 26.58
N LYS A 115 -4.69 -3.60 26.29
CA LYS A 115 -5.99 -3.53 26.98
C LYS A 115 -6.28 -4.87 27.61
N GLU A 116 -6.33 -4.89 28.92
CA GLU A 116 -6.67 -6.09 29.70
C GLU A 116 -8.20 -6.23 29.92
N ASP A 117 -8.97 -5.19 29.61
CA ASP A 117 -10.37 -5.06 30.00
C ASP A 117 -11.31 -5.56 28.90
N PHE A 118 -11.73 -6.81 29.02
CA PHE A 118 -12.99 -7.23 28.40
C PHE A 118 -14.18 -6.81 29.28
N PRO A 119 -15.39 -6.71 28.69
CA PRO A 119 -16.59 -6.63 29.51
C PRO A 119 -16.64 -7.77 30.54
N PRO A 120 -17.28 -7.57 31.69
CA PRO A 120 -17.45 -8.67 32.66
C PRO A 120 -18.22 -9.87 32.06
N HIS A 121 -17.98 -11.05 32.61
CA HIS A 121 -18.64 -12.32 32.20
C HIS A 121 -18.40 -12.70 30.74
N VAL A 122 -17.20 -12.46 30.25
CA VAL A 122 -16.75 -12.83 28.89
C VAL A 122 -15.94 -14.12 28.98
N GLU A 123 -16.31 -15.08 28.13
CA GLU A 123 -15.59 -16.35 27.99
C GLU A 123 -15.38 -16.75 26.54
N LEU A 124 -14.47 -17.69 26.31
CA LEU A 124 -14.16 -18.15 24.96
C LEU A 124 -15.38 -18.90 24.38
N LEU A 125 -15.71 -18.61 23.13
CA LEU A 125 -16.78 -19.30 22.41
C LEU A 125 -16.44 -20.79 22.25
N THR A 126 -17.38 -21.64 22.68
CA THR A 126 -17.30 -23.09 22.49
C THR A 126 -18.55 -23.61 21.76
N PRO A 127 -18.54 -24.84 21.21
CA PRO A 127 -19.72 -25.42 20.56
C PRO A 127 -20.94 -25.55 21.50
N GLU A 128 -20.73 -25.53 22.82
CA GLU A 128 -21.81 -25.56 23.83
C GLU A 128 -22.63 -24.27 23.81
N HIS A 129 -22.06 -23.17 23.38
CA HIS A 129 -22.73 -21.88 23.17
C HIS A 129 -23.54 -21.89 21.86
N THR A 130 -24.50 -22.77 21.72
CA THR A 130 -25.17 -23.14 20.47
C THR A 130 -25.67 -21.99 19.64
N VAL A 131 -26.29 -20.96 20.24
CA VAL A 131 -26.81 -19.76 19.52
C VAL A 131 -25.69 -18.93 18.93
N TYR A 132 -24.63 -18.68 19.72
CA TYR A 132 -23.47 -17.89 19.31
C TYR A 132 -22.64 -18.64 18.28
N TRP A 133 -22.44 -19.95 18.50
CA TRP A 133 -21.71 -20.82 17.58
C TRP A 133 -22.39 -20.88 16.22
N LYS A 134 -23.71 -21.03 16.19
CA LYS A 134 -24.50 -20.98 14.95
C LYS A 134 -24.30 -19.65 14.24
N TYR A 135 -24.45 -18.53 14.96
CA TYR A 135 -24.30 -17.19 14.40
C TYR A 135 -22.92 -16.98 13.75
N ILE A 136 -21.84 -17.37 14.41
CA ILE A 136 -20.48 -17.22 13.93
C ILE A 136 -20.23 -18.05 12.67
N ARG A 137 -20.74 -19.28 12.64
CA ARG A 137 -20.64 -20.13 11.45
C ARG A 137 -21.46 -19.61 10.27
N GLU A 138 -22.65 -19.10 10.52
CA GLU A 138 -23.49 -18.45 9.51
C GLU A 138 -22.85 -17.17 8.94
N ARG A 139 -21.93 -16.56 9.67
CA ARG A 139 -21.12 -15.43 9.23
C ARG A 139 -19.79 -15.85 8.56
N GLY A 140 -19.51 -17.12 8.43
CA GLY A 140 -18.29 -17.61 7.80
C GLY A 140 -17.00 -17.19 8.53
N VAL A 141 -17.09 -16.94 9.84
CA VAL A 141 -15.91 -16.63 10.66
C VAL A 141 -15.05 -17.90 10.77
N PRO A 142 -13.71 -17.80 10.59
CA PRO A 142 -12.81 -18.94 10.76
C PRO A 142 -12.92 -19.57 12.15
N GLU A 143 -12.93 -20.91 12.22
CA GLU A 143 -13.13 -21.64 13.47
C GLU A 143 -11.93 -21.48 14.45
N ASP A 144 -10.76 -21.13 13.93
CA ASP A 144 -9.54 -20.89 14.69
C ASP A 144 -9.42 -19.44 15.21
N TYR A 145 -10.33 -18.54 14.83
CA TYR A 145 -10.33 -17.19 15.38
C TYR A 145 -10.92 -17.17 16.80
N PRO A 146 -10.23 -16.54 17.78
CA PRO A 146 -10.61 -16.59 19.20
C PRO A 146 -11.80 -15.69 19.52
N VAL A 147 -12.99 -16.06 19.02
CA VAL A 147 -14.23 -15.36 19.32
C VAL A 147 -14.62 -15.60 20.77
N MET A 148 -15.11 -14.57 21.44
CA MET A 148 -15.60 -14.66 22.81
C MET A 148 -17.10 -14.34 22.86
N VAL A 149 -17.75 -14.73 23.95
CA VAL A 149 -19.17 -14.51 24.21
C VAL A 149 -19.39 -13.87 25.56
N GLN A 150 -20.41 -13.04 25.64
CA GLN A 150 -20.91 -12.50 26.89
C GLN A 150 -22.35 -12.96 27.07
N MET A 151 -22.62 -13.74 28.13
CA MET A 151 -23.91 -14.39 28.36
C MET A 151 -24.71 -13.78 29.50
N GLU A 152 -24.06 -13.07 30.42
CA GLU A 152 -24.68 -12.45 31.56
C GLU A 152 -24.55 -10.94 31.54
N ASN A 153 -25.50 -10.29 32.20
CA ASN A 153 -25.56 -8.85 32.34
C ASN A 153 -25.34 -8.46 33.82
N ASP A 154 -24.29 -7.74 34.09
CA ASP A 154 -23.95 -7.20 35.39
C ASP A 154 -24.56 -5.80 35.69
N GLY A 155 -25.62 -5.44 34.99
CA GLY A 155 -26.27 -4.12 35.08
C GLY A 155 -26.04 -3.19 33.87
N VAL A 156 -25.22 -3.60 32.95
CA VAL A 156 -24.98 -2.85 31.68
C VAL A 156 -25.86 -3.45 30.58
N HIS A 157 -27.07 -2.99 30.46
CA HIS A 157 -28.13 -3.56 29.57
C HIS A 157 -27.68 -3.70 28.09
N TRP A 158 -26.83 -2.84 27.62
CA TRP A 158 -26.39 -2.81 26.22
C TRP A 158 -25.28 -3.85 25.90
N THR A 159 -24.72 -4.53 26.91
CA THR A 159 -23.74 -5.62 26.70
C THR A 159 -24.31 -7.02 26.78
N ARG A 160 -25.65 -7.18 26.85
CA ARG A 160 -26.30 -8.49 26.90
C ARG A 160 -26.21 -9.23 25.57
N GLN A 161 -25.92 -10.56 25.63
CA GLN A 161 -25.89 -11.48 24.49
C GLN A 161 -25.06 -10.96 23.32
N HIS A 162 -23.79 -10.70 23.59
CA HIS A 162 -22.88 -10.23 22.56
C HIS A 162 -21.89 -11.31 22.15
N VAL A 163 -21.60 -11.37 20.86
CA VAL A 163 -20.38 -11.95 20.33
C VAL A 163 -19.29 -10.87 20.43
N ILE A 164 -18.15 -11.23 21.02
CA ILE A 164 -17.03 -10.32 21.20
C ILE A 164 -15.86 -10.77 20.31
N ILE A 165 -15.41 -9.87 19.47
CA ILE A 165 -14.27 -10.04 18.59
C ILE A 165 -13.09 -9.30 19.20
N PRO A 166 -12.05 -9.98 19.70
CA PRO A 166 -10.86 -9.33 20.22
C PRO A 166 -10.07 -8.66 19.10
N PHE A 167 -9.42 -7.55 19.42
CA PHE A 167 -8.52 -6.83 18.54
C PHE A 167 -7.09 -7.03 19.02
N THR A 168 -6.26 -7.58 18.16
CA THR A 168 -4.84 -7.79 18.44
C THR A 168 -3.96 -6.94 17.55
N TYR A 169 -2.78 -6.60 18.05
CA TYR A 169 -1.70 -6.01 17.31
C TYR A 169 -0.37 -6.51 17.86
N ASN A 170 0.43 -7.18 17.01
CA ASN A 170 1.64 -7.89 17.43
C ASN A 170 1.36 -8.87 18.59
N ASP A 171 0.32 -9.69 18.43
CA ASP A 171 -0.15 -10.70 19.43
C ASP A 171 -0.60 -10.12 20.78
N THR A 172 -0.70 -8.80 20.90
CA THR A 172 -1.16 -8.13 22.13
C THR A 172 -2.62 -7.68 21.97
N LEU A 173 -3.46 -7.89 22.97
CA LEU A 173 -4.84 -7.40 22.98
C LEU A 173 -4.84 -5.87 23.09
N VAL A 174 -5.46 -5.19 22.12
CA VAL A 174 -5.49 -3.72 22.03
C VAL A 174 -6.90 -3.14 22.03
N GLY A 175 -7.91 -3.99 22.06
CA GLY A 175 -9.32 -3.61 22.07
C GLY A 175 -10.25 -4.75 21.71
N TRP A 176 -11.49 -4.44 21.47
CA TRP A 176 -12.51 -5.43 21.09
C TRP A 176 -13.73 -4.77 20.44
N CYS A 177 -14.52 -5.59 19.76
CA CYS A 177 -15.85 -5.22 19.27
C CYS A 177 -16.89 -6.19 19.82
N ALA A 178 -17.96 -5.66 20.39
CA ALA A 178 -19.14 -6.46 20.77
C ALA A 178 -20.25 -6.31 19.72
N ARG A 179 -20.68 -7.43 19.17
CA ARG A 179 -21.82 -7.53 18.27
C ARG A 179 -23.03 -8.06 19.01
N MET A 180 -24.07 -7.26 19.11
CA MET A 180 -25.31 -7.67 19.75
C MET A 180 -26.08 -8.69 18.90
N LEU A 181 -26.45 -9.81 19.48
CA LEU A 181 -27.30 -10.84 18.85
C LEU A 181 -28.77 -10.61 19.16
N SER A 182 -29.08 -10.25 20.40
CA SER A 182 -30.45 -9.95 20.83
C SER A 182 -30.46 -8.93 21.97
N GLY A 183 -31.50 -8.12 22.04
CA GLY A 183 -31.65 -7.09 23.06
C GLY A 183 -31.93 -5.71 22.49
N GLN A 184 -31.95 -4.71 23.37
CA GLN A 184 -32.09 -3.30 23.00
C GLN A 184 -30.75 -2.61 23.18
N GLY A 185 -30.33 -1.86 22.17
CA GLY A 185 -29.07 -1.12 22.19
C GLY A 185 -28.40 -1.03 20.82
N PRO A 186 -27.19 -0.48 20.76
CA PRO A 186 -26.44 -0.37 19.52
C PRO A 186 -26.07 -1.77 19.00
N LYS A 187 -26.18 -1.95 17.68
CA LYS A 187 -25.84 -3.20 16.98
C LYS A 187 -24.38 -3.60 17.20
N TYR A 188 -23.49 -2.61 17.31
CA TYR A 188 -22.05 -2.77 17.56
C TYR A 188 -21.58 -1.81 18.64
N ILE A 189 -20.64 -2.27 19.46
CA ILE A 189 -19.88 -1.46 20.41
C ILE A 189 -18.42 -1.72 20.09
N ASN A 190 -17.71 -0.66 19.68
CA ASN A 190 -16.30 -0.75 19.32
C ASN A 190 -15.43 -0.09 20.39
N HIS A 191 -14.56 -0.87 21.00
CA HIS A 191 -13.48 -0.39 21.84
C HIS A 191 -12.16 -0.49 21.08
N SER A 192 -11.95 0.42 20.13
CA SER A 192 -10.72 0.51 19.32
C SER A 192 -9.92 1.73 19.68
N GLN A 193 -8.61 1.64 19.52
CA GLN A 193 -7.71 2.79 19.68
C GLN A 193 -7.64 3.60 18.38
N PRO A 194 -7.36 4.91 18.46
CA PRO A 194 -7.22 5.76 17.28
C PRO A 194 -6.18 5.19 16.30
N GLY A 195 -6.54 5.08 15.04
CA GLY A 195 -5.67 4.57 13.99
C GLY A 195 -5.56 3.04 13.91
N TYR A 196 -6.20 2.29 14.78
CA TYR A 196 -6.24 0.83 14.70
C TYR A 196 -7.00 0.37 13.45
N VAL A 197 -6.50 -0.72 12.87
CA VAL A 197 -7.12 -1.42 11.73
C VAL A 197 -7.22 -2.89 12.11
N PHE A 198 -8.43 -3.40 12.11
CA PHE A 198 -8.66 -4.81 12.44
C PHE A 198 -8.05 -5.74 11.38
N GLY A 199 -7.52 -6.86 11.82
CA GLY A 199 -7.02 -7.93 10.94
C GLY A 199 -5.58 -7.77 10.47
N THR A 200 -4.81 -6.80 10.99
CA THR A 200 -3.39 -6.63 10.65
C THR A 200 -2.56 -7.87 11.00
N ASP A 201 -2.80 -8.49 12.15
CA ASP A 201 -2.11 -9.71 12.59
C ASP A 201 -2.54 -10.96 11.79
N LEU A 202 -3.67 -10.89 11.08
CA LEU A 202 -4.16 -11.98 10.23
C LEU A 202 -3.49 -11.99 8.85
N GLN A 203 -2.71 -10.95 8.51
CA GLN A 203 -2.06 -10.84 7.21
C GLN A 203 -0.80 -11.71 7.15
N LYS A 204 -0.79 -12.69 6.24
CA LYS A 204 0.38 -13.54 6.07
C LYS A 204 1.47 -12.82 5.26
N PRO A 205 2.76 -12.99 5.60
CA PRO A 205 3.87 -12.30 4.92
C PRO A 205 3.94 -12.56 3.41
N ASP A 206 3.56 -13.77 2.96
CA ASP A 206 3.59 -14.22 1.58
C ASP A 206 2.41 -13.69 0.72
N TRP A 207 1.39 -13.11 1.33
CA TRP A 207 0.29 -12.53 0.58
C TRP A 207 0.72 -11.22 -0.09
N GLN A 208 0.46 -11.13 -1.39
CA GLN A 208 0.79 -9.94 -2.20
C GLN A 208 -0.26 -8.83 -2.08
N HIS A 209 -1.50 -9.19 -1.80
CA HIS A 209 -2.64 -8.28 -1.77
C HIS A 209 -3.26 -8.24 -0.39
N VAL A 210 -3.85 -7.09 -0.07
CA VAL A 210 -4.69 -6.90 1.11
C VAL A 210 -6.02 -6.26 0.70
N LEU A 211 -7.12 -6.82 1.21
CA LEU A 211 -8.46 -6.32 1.00
C LEU A 211 -8.87 -5.47 2.21
N VAL A 212 -9.38 -4.28 1.99
CA VAL A 212 -9.80 -3.33 3.04
C VAL A 212 -11.30 -3.10 2.93
N MET A 213 -12.02 -3.34 4.00
CA MET A 213 -13.47 -3.26 4.12
C MET A 213 -13.89 -2.39 5.30
N GLU A 214 -15.17 -2.09 5.40
CA GLU A 214 -15.72 -1.34 6.53
C GLU A 214 -16.00 -2.25 7.72
N GLY A 215 -16.60 -3.41 7.46
CA GLY A 215 -17.10 -4.32 8.48
C GLY A 215 -16.12 -5.39 8.95
N ILE A 216 -16.14 -5.70 10.25
CA ILE A 216 -15.28 -6.73 10.85
C ILE A 216 -15.61 -8.13 10.31
N PHE A 217 -16.89 -8.46 10.14
CA PHE A 217 -17.30 -9.78 9.64
C PHE A 217 -16.93 -9.97 8.17
N ASP A 218 -16.97 -8.89 7.37
CA ASP A 218 -16.50 -8.91 5.99
C ASP A 218 -15.00 -9.20 5.94
N ALA A 219 -14.24 -8.58 6.82
CA ALA A 219 -12.80 -8.82 6.93
C ALA A 219 -12.48 -10.24 7.43
N LEU A 220 -13.14 -10.72 8.48
CA LEU A 220 -12.90 -12.04 9.06
C LEU A 220 -13.16 -13.16 8.06
N CYS A 221 -14.31 -13.14 7.36
CA CYS A 221 -14.69 -14.25 6.48
C CYS A 221 -13.77 -14.42 5.27
N ILE A 222 -13.04 -13.35 4.87
CA ILE A 222 -12.16 -13.37 3.70
C ILE A 222 -10.67 -13.22 4.05
N GLY A 223 -10.35 -12.89 5.31
CA GLY A 223 -8.98 -12.64 5.75
C GLY A 223 -8.46 -11.26 5.33
N GLY A 224 -9.34 -10.27 5.34
CA GLY A 224 -9.02 -8.88 5.00
C GLY A 224 -8.81 -8.00 6.24
N LEU A 225 -8.84 -6.68 6.02
CA LEU A 225 -8.77 -5.65 7.04
C LEU A 225 -10.12 -4.96 7.21
N ALA A 226 -10.49 -4.56 8.43
CA ALA A 226 -11.65 -3.72 8.67
C ALA A 226 -11.27 -2.37 9.27
N LEU A 227 -11.88 -1.31 8.74
CA LEU A 227 -11.70 0.06 9.21
C LEU A 227 -12.60 0.39 10.40
N MET A 228 -13.75 -0.29 10.49
CA MET A 228 -14.83 -0.03 11.45
C MET A 228 -15.47 1.37 11.33
N HIS A 229 -15.19 2.05 10.24
CA HIS A 229 -15.66 3.37 9.85
C HIS A 229 -15.85 3.42 8.33
N ASN A 230 -16.61 4.39 7.86
CA ASN A 230 -16.89 4.64 6.44
C ASN A 230 -15.77 5.40 5.69
N THR A 231 -14.64 5.66 6.34
CA THR A 231 -13.48 6.32 5.72
C THR A 231 -12.17 5.88 6.37
N VAL A 232 -11.05 6.22 5.74
CA VAL A 232 -9.69 5.88 6.20
C VAL A 232 -9.05 7.13 6.79
N SER A 233 -8.68 7.09 8.06
CA SER A 233 -7.84 8.12 8.68
C SER A 233 -6.38 8.03 8.17
N ASP A 234 -5.61 9.12 8.31
CA ASP A 234 -4.19 9.11 7.92
C ASP A 234 -3.37 8.11 8.75
N ALA A 235 -3.72 7.89 10.01
CA ALA A 235 -3.08 6.89 10.86
C ALA A 235 -3.36 5.46 10.35
N GLN A 236 -4.62 5.15 10.03
CA GLN A 236 -4.98 3.87 9.43
C GLN A 236 -4.32 3.68 8.05
N ALA A 237 -4.27 4.72 7.22
CA ALA A 237 -3.61 4.65 5.92
C ALA A 237 -2.11 4.33 6.05
N ARG A 238 -1.42 4.92 7.04
CA ARG A 238 -0.02 4.56 7.35
C ARG A 238 0.12 3.11 7.77
N LEU A 239 -0.73 2.65 8.70
CA LEU A 239 -0.71 1.26 9.18
C LEU A 239 -0.93 0.25 8.04
N ILE A 240 -1.92 0.50 7.17
CA ILE A 240 -2.21 -0.39 6.03
C ILE A 240 -1.05 -0.40 5.03
N ARG A 241 -0.47 0.76 4.70
CA ARG A 241 0.70 0.85 3.80
C ARG A 241 1.92 0.13 4.35
N SER A 242 2.09 0.12 5.67
CA SER A 242 3.21 -0.53 6.33
C SER A 242 3.26 -2.05 6.11
N LEU A 243 2.14 -2.66 5.74
CA LEU A 243 2.09 -4.09 5.38
C LEU A 243 2.85 -4.41 4.08
N GLY A 244 3.19 -3.38 3.26
CA GLY A 244 3.94 -3.55 2.02
C GLY A 244 3.22 -4.36 0.94
N LYS A 245 1.89 -4.36 0.95
CA LYS A 245 1.03 -5.14 0.05
C LYS A 245 0.29 -4.24 -0.94
N GLU A 246 -0.17 -4.81 -2.04
CA GLU A 246 -1.11 -4.13 -2.94
C GLU A 246 -2.48 -3.99 -2.25
N ILE A 247 -2.91 -2.75 -2.06
CA ILE A 247 -4.13 -2.43 -1.32
C ILE A 247 -5.32 -2.36 -2.28
N THR A 248 -6.40 -3.06 -1.94
CA THR A 248 -7.67 -2.99 -2.67
C THR A 248 -8.79 -2.74 -1.67
N VAL A 249 -9.48 -1.63 -1.82
CA VAL A 249 -10.66 -1.29 -1.02
C VAL A 249 -11.89 -1.96 -1.63
N VAL A 250 -12.68 -2.62 -0.81
CA VAL A 250 -13.97 -3.23 -1.17
C VAL A 250 -15.04 -2.55 -0.31
N PRO A 251 -15.62 -1.43 -0.78
CA PRO A 251 -16.60 -0.66 -0.02
C PRO A 251 -17.96 -1.36 0.03
N ASP A 252 -18.75 -1.07 1.04
CA ASP A 252 -20.18 -1.32 1.00
C ASP A 252 -20.79 -0.52 -0.15
N GLN A 253 -21.72 -1.12 -0.90
CA GLN A 253 -22.27 -0.48 -2.10
C GLN A 253 -23.48 0.39 -1.73
N ASP A 254 -23.27 1.30 -0.78
CA ASP A 254 -24.24 2.29 -0.32
C ASP A 254 -23.64 3.71 -0.31
N ALA A 255 -24.41 4.68 0.18
CA ALA A 255 -23.96 6.07 0.23
C ALA A 255 -22.73 6.29 1.15
N ALA A 256 -22.63 5.52 2.24
CA ALA A 256 -21.52 5.63 3.18
C ALA A 256 -20.23 5.06 2.58
N GLY A 257 -20.29 3.89 1.93
CA GLY A 257 -19.13 3.29 1.25
C GLY A 257 -18.57 4.14 0.11
N MET A 258 -19.37 5.04 -0.47
CA MET A 258 -18.87 5.98 -1.49
C MET A 258 -17.91 7.04 -0.95
N GLU A 259 -17.92 7.31 0.36
CA GLU A 259 -16.91 8.15 1.02
C GLU A 259 -15.56 7.42 1.07
N LEU A 260 -15.58 6.14 1.41
CA LEU A 260 -14.39 5.29 1.41
C LEU A 260 -13.75 5.19 0.01
N VAL A 261 -14.58 5.09 -1.06
CA VAL A 261 -14.10 5.12 -2.45
C VAL A 261 -13.38 6.42 -2.77
N ALA A 262 -13.94 7.57 -2.37
CA ALA A 262 -13.29 8.87 -2.60
C ALA A 262 -11.92 8.94 -1.92
N ARG A 263 -11.84 8.49 -0.68
CA ARG A 263 -10.58 8.45 0.07
C ARG A 263 -9.56 7.48 -0.52
N ALA A 264 -10.00 6.31 -0.99
CA ALA A 264 -9.14 5.35 -1.69
C ALA A 264 -8.50 5.94 -2.95
N ILE A 265 -9.27 6.71 -3.73
CA ILE A 265 -8.77 7.43 -4.92
C ILE A 265 -7.69 8.46 -4.53
N GLU A 266 -7.89 9.23 -3.46
CA GLU A 266 -6.90 10.20 -2.96
C GLU A 266 -5.60 9.51 -2.53
N LEU A 267 -5.71 8.34 -1.89
CA LEU A 267 -4.59 7.54 -1.43
C LEU A 267 -3.88 6.77 -2.54
N GLY A 268 -4.45 6.73 -3.77
CA GLY A 268 -3.92 5.97 -4.90
C GLY A 268 -4.11 4.46 -4.76
N TRP A 269 -5.08 4.01 -3.97
CA TRP A 269 -5.39 2.60 -3.77
C TRP A 269 -6.33 2.08 -4.85
N ALA A 270 -6.25 0.76 -5.13
CA ALA A 270 -7.22 0.11 -5.98
C ALA A 270 -8.59 0.02 -5.29
N VAL A 271 -9.65 0.02 -6.07
CA VAL A 271 -11.02 -0.15 -5.57
C VAL A 271 -11.67 -1.30 -6.32
N SER A 272 -12.39 -2.13 -5.61
CA SER A 272 -13.23 -3.18 -6.19
C SER A 272 -14.68 -2.95 -5.79
N MET A 273 -15.53 -2.77 -6.79
CA MET A 273 -16.98 -2.63 -6.64
C MET A 273 -17.66 -3.67 -7.54
N PRO A 274 -17.71 -4.94 -7.10
CA PRO A 274 -18.26 -6.03 -7.90
C PRO A 274 -19.74 -5.81 -8.25
N ASP A 275 -20.17 -6.37 -9.38
CA ASP A 275 -21.59 -6.58 -9.66
C ASP A 275 -22.05 -7.81 -8.87
N TRP A 276 -22.47 -7.57 -7.63
CA TRP A 276 -23.00 -8.66 -6.83
C TRP A 276 -24.31 -9.19 -7.43
N PRO A 277 -24.53 -10.52 -7.45
CA PRO A 277 -25.83 -11.08 -7.77
C PRO A 277 -26.93 -10.51 -6.87
N ASP A 278 -28.17 -10.53 -7.37
CA ASP A 278 -29.33 -10.17 -6.57
C ASP A 278 -29.30 -10.91 -5.23
N ASN A 279 -29.65 -10.21 -4.15
CA ASN A 279 -29.64 -10.71 -2.78
C ASN A 279 -28.27 -10.77 -2.07
N ILE A 280 -27.18 -10.33 -2.66
CA ILE A 280 -25.87 -10.16 -2.01
C ILE A 280 -25.65 -8.67 -1.75
N LYS A 281 -25.37 -8.30 -0.48
CA LYS A 281 -25.24 -6.91 -0.06
C LYS A 281 -23.79 -6.48 0.20
N ASP A 282 -23.01 -7.40 0.75
CA ASP A 282 -21.67 -7.16 1.24
C ASP A 282 -20.78 -8.39 1.01
N VAL A 283 -19.52 -8.29 1.38
CA VAL A 283 -18.54 -9.37 1.23
C VAL A 283 -18.90 -10.58 2.08
N ASN A 284 -19.42 -10.37 3.28
CA ASN A 284 -19.83 -11.46 4.16
C ASN A 284 -21.00 -12.27 3.55
N ASP A 285 -22.02 -11.59 3.04
CA ASP A 285 -23.12 -12.22 2.31
C ASP A 285 -22.60 -13.01 1.09
N ALA A 286 -21.65 -12.47 0.35
CA ALA A 286 -21.04 -13.14 -0.80
C ALA A 286 -20.30 -14.41 -0.40
N VAL A 287 -19.51 -14.37 0.66
CA VAL A 287 -18.78 -15.54 1.17
C VAL A 287 -19.74 -16.64 1.62
N VAL A 288 -20.79 -16.27 2.33
CA VAL A 288 -21.81 -17.24 2.83
C VAL A 288 -22.55 -17.91 1.68
N LYS A 289 -22.90 -17.16 0.63
CA LYS A 289 -23.74 -17.66 -0.48
C LYS A 289 -22.95 -18.31 -1.61
N MET A 290 -21.77 -17.77 -1.94
CA MET A 290 -20.97 -18.21 -3.08
C MET A 290 -19.69 -18.97 -2.67
N GLY A 291 -19.32 -18.87 -1.40
CA GLY A 291 -18.04 -19.38 -0.89
C GLY A 291 -16.89 -18.39 -1.06
N ARG A 292 -15.88 -18.54 -0.20
CA ARG A 292 -14.73 -17.62 -0.10
C ARG A 292 -13.97 -17.46 -1.42
N LEU A 293 -13.68 -18.56 -2.11
CA LEU A 293 -12.90 -18.53 -3.35
C LEU A 293 -13.63 -17.77 -4.46
N ALA A 294 -14.91 -18.07 -4.69
CA ALA A 294 -15.71 -17.38 -5.72
C ALA A 294 -15.82 -15.88 -5.41
N THR A 295 -16.04 -15.52 -4.14
CA THR A 295 -16.06 -14.12 -3.69
C THR A 295 -14.74 -13.41 -3.99
N MET A 296 -13.59 -14.03 -3.66
CA MET A 296 -12.28 -13.46 -3.95
C MET A 296 -12.06 -13.25 -5.45
N ILE A 297 -12.40 -14.23 -6.29
CA ILE A 297 -12.31 -14.11 -7.75
C ILE A 297 -13.14 -12.91 -8.23
N THR A 298 -14.38 -12.78 -7.77
CA THR A 298 -15.27 -11.67 -8.14
C THR A 298 -14.70 -10.32 -7.72
N ILE A 299 -14.14 -10.22 -6.51
CA ILE A 299 -13.47 -9.00 -6.03
C ILE A 299 -12.28 -8.64 -6.93
N PHE A 300 -11.40 -9.60 -7.24
CA PHE A 300 -10.22 -9.33 -8.06
C PHE A 300 -10.55 -9.02 -9.52
N GLN A 301 -11.61 -9.61 -10.08
CA GLN A 301 -12.10 -9.29 -11.43
C GLN A 301 -12.66 -7.86 -11.52
N ALA A 302 -13.29 -7.37 -10.46
CA ALA A 302 -13.83 -6.01 -10.38
C ALA A 302 -12.79 -4.97 -9.89
N ARG A 303 -11.55 -5.39 -9.62
CA ARG A 303 -10.48 -4.50 -9.15
C ARG A 303 -10.09 -3.50 -10.22
N GLU A 304 -10.10 -2.22 -9.86
CA GLU A 304 -9.75 -1.11 -10.77
C GLU A 304 -8.76 -0.16 -10.09
N THR A 305 -7.80 0.32 -10.86
CA THR A 305 -6.77 1.28 -10.42
C THR A 305 -6.88 2.63 -11.12
N ILE A 306 -7.63 2.68 -12.22
CA ILE A 306 -7.78 3.88 -13.03
C ILE A 306 -8.86 4.76 -12.43
N LYS A 307 -8.48 5.93 -11.89
CA LYS A 307 -9.38 6.90 -11.25
C LYS A 307 -10.67 7.16 -12.04
N LEU A 308 -10.57 7.38 -13.34
CA LEU A 308 -11.74 7.66 -14.17
C LEU A 308 -12.75 6.49 -14.17
N LYS A 309 -12.26 5.25 -14.26
CA LYS A 309 -13.13 4.07 -14.24
C LYS A 309 -13.76 3.86 -12.88
N ILE A 310 -13.01 4.07 -11.79
CA ILE A 310 -13.54 4.03 -10.43
C ILE A 310 -14.67 5.05 -10.26
N GLU A 311 -14.46 6.30 -10.71
CA GLU A 311 -15.47 7.36 -10.64
C GLU A 311 -16.72 7.04 -11.48
N LEU A 312 -16.55 6.45 -12.66
CA LEU A 312 -17.68 6.01 -13.48
C LEU A 312 -18.49 4.92 -12.78
N ARG A 313 -17.81 3.93 -12.20
CA ARG A 313 -18.47 2.85 -11.46
C ARG A 313 -19.19 3.37 -10.22
N LYS A 314 -18.57 4.26 -9.45
CA LYS A 314 -19.18 4.96 -8.33
C LYS A 314 -20.50 5.62 -8.71
N ARG A 315 -20.54 6.35 -9.84
CA ARG A 315 -21.76 7.01 -10.34
C ARG A 315 -22.85 6.01 -10.75
N GLN A 316 -22.47 4.84 -11.29
CA GLN A 316 -23.43 3.78 -11.62
C GLN A 316 -24.12 3.25 -10.37
N ILE A 317 -23.32 2.92 -9.33
CA ILE A 317 -23.85 2.42 -8.05
C ILE A 317 -24.74 3.48 -7.38
N ALA A 318 -24.30 4.73 -7.33
CA ALA A 318 -25.11 5.80 -6.72
C ALA A 318 -26.48 5.99 -7.37
N LYS A 319 -26.62 5.70 -8.68
CA LYS A 319 -27.92 5.71 -9.38
C LYS A 319 -28.81 4.50 -9.09
N LEU A 320 -28.23 3.38 -8.65
CA LEU A 320 -28.97 2.17 -8.31
C LEU A 320 -29.49 2.23 -6.86
N VAL A 321 -28.86 3.03 -6.01
CA VAL A 321 -29.21 3.18 -4.58
C VAL A 321 -30.12 4.38 -4.33
N SER A 322 -30.26 5.31 -5.29
CA SER A 322 -31.18 6.47 -5.24
C SER A 322 -32.58 6.07 -5.72
#